data_a49a497b0948dcd8ab5628c435bece76
#
_entry.id   a49a497b0948dcd8ab5628c435bece76
#
_cell.length_a   1.000
_cell.length_b   1.000
_cell.length_c   1.000
_cell.angle_alpha   90.00
_cell.angle_beta   90.00
_cell.angle_gamma   90.00
#
_symmetry.space_group_name_H-M   'P 1'
#
loop_
_entity.id
_entity.type
_entity.pdbx_description
1 polymer ?
#
loop_
_entity_poly.entity_id
_entity_poly.type
_entity_poly.pdbx_seq_one_letter_code
_entity_poly.pdbx_strand_id
1 'polypeptide(L)'
;MRFAPDLPLDRAMVATIVHRIAGAPDAAGTNMPFRDVPAGAYYAQPVLWAYHAGVVNGCGADTFCHTQAISRQDLTVILYRYACLAGIADAAQSENVLSGFADADAVSDYARAALAWAVENGILYGGDDHRIDPRGTATRAECAALLWRFVSQYSLA
;
A
#
# COMPACT_ATOMS: atom_id res chain seq x y z
N MET A 1 24.57 -6.00 0.37
CA MET A 1 23.39 -5.15 0.60
C MET A 1 22.89 -5.41 2.02
N ARG A 2 22.87 -4.41 2.92
CA ARG A 2 22.36 -4.60 4.29
C ARG A 2 20.85 -4.41 4.27
N PHE A 3 20.12 -5.39 4.80
CA PHE A 3 18.71 -5.22 5.15
C PHE A 3 18.63 -4.27 6.33
N ALA A 4 18.24 -3.03 6.10
CA ALA A 4 18.09 -2.01 7.12
C ALA A 4 16.61 -1.97 7.56
N PRO A 5 16.20 -2.74 8.57
CA PRO A 5 14.80 -2.96 8.92
C PRO A 5 14.08 -1.69 9.37
N ASP A 6 14.82 -0.77 9.98
CA ASP A 6 14.27 0.48 10.55
C ASP A 6 14.14 1.61 9.53
N LEU A 7 14.69 1.43 8.32
CA LEU A 7 14.54 2.44 7.27
C LEU A 7 13.12 2.38 6.67
N PRO A 8 12.57 3.53 6.27
CA PRO A 8 11.28 3.57 5.60
C PRO A 8 11.35 2.93 4.21
N LEU A 9 10.21 2.41 3.74
CA LEU A 9 9.99 2.19 2.32
C LEU A 9 9.44 3.46 1.68
N ASP A 10 9.87 3.70 0.45
CA ASP A 10 9.31 4.75 -0.37
C ASP A 10 8.15 4.23 -1.27
N ARG A 11 7.42 5.16 -1.85
CA ARG A 11 6.26 4.86 -2.69
C ARG A 11 6.62 4.03 -3.93
N ALA A 12 7.79 4.28 -4.54
CA ALA A 12 8.25 3.54 -5.72
C ALA A 12 8.57 2.08 -5.37
N MET A 13 9.19 1.84 -4.21
CA MET A 13 9.45 0.49 -3.72
C MET A 13 8.15 -0.29 -3.51
N VAL A 14 7.14 0.32 -2.88
CA VAL A 14 5.84 -0.33 -2.64
C VAL A 14 5.14 -0.65 -3.96
N ALA A 15 5.07 0.27 -4.91
CA ALA A 15 4.51 0.02 -6.22
C ALA A 15 5.21 -1.16 -6.93
N THR A 16 6.55 -1.23 -6.82
CA THR A 16 7.35 -2.32 -7.39
C THR A 16 7.05 -3.67 -6.73
N ILE A 17 6.89 -3.69 -5.41
CA ILE A 17 6.55 -4.93 -4.68
C ILE A 17 5.17 -5.44 -5.07
N VAL A 18 4.17 -4.56 -5.08
CA VAL A 18 2.80 -4.95 -5.44
C VAL A 18 2.70 -5.41 -6.90
N HIS A 19 3.42 -4.75 -7.81
CA HIS A 19 3.52 -5.18 -9.20
C HIS A 19 4.09 -6.59 -9.32
N ARG A 20 5.12 -6.94 -8.54
CA ARG A 20 5.69 -8.29 -8.51
C ARG A 20 4.71 -9.31 -7.91
N ILE A 21 4.00 -8.97 -6.85
CA ILE A 21 2.94 -9.83 -6.28
C ILE A 21 1.86 -10.12 -7.32
N ALA A 22 1.54 -9.14 -8.15
CA ALA A 22 0.57 -9.29 -9.25
C ALA A 22 1.09 -10.13 -10.44
N GLY A 23 2.32 -10.64 -10.39
CA GLY A 23 2.93 -11.41 -11.48
C GLY A 23 3.63 -10.54 -12.53
N ALA A 24 3.95 -9.30 -12.19
CA ALA A 24 4.62 -8.33 -13.06
C ALA A 24 3.91 -8.10 -14.41
N PRO A 25 2.60 -7.84 -14.42
CA PRO A 25 1.85 -7.65 -15.66
C PRO A 25 2.29 -6.39 -16.40
N ASP A 26 2.14 -6.40 -17.72
CA ASP A 26 2.34 -5.22 -18.54
C ASP A 26 1.30 -4.15 -18.20
N ALA A 27 1.72 -2.87 -18.27
CA ALA A 27 0.79 -1.77 -18.10
C ALA A 27 -0.21 -1.69 -19.26
N ALA A 28 -1.47 -1.43 -18.96
CA ALA A 28 -2.53 -1.30 -19.95
C ALA A 28 -2.37 -0.05 -20.86
N GLY A 29 -1.48 0.86 -20.50
CA GLY A 29 -1.20 2.08 -21.26
C GLY A 29 0.29 2.41 -21.26
N THR A 30 0.71 3.24 -22.20
CA THR A 30 2.11 3.66 -22.35
C THR A 30 2.37 5.09 -21.90
N ASN A 31 1.32 5.84 -21.61
CA ASN A 31 1.42 7.24 -21.21
C ASN A 31 1.65 7.35 -19.69
N MET A 32 2.87 7.73 -19.30
CA MET A 32 3.22 8.03 -17.90
C MET A 32 2.65 9.39 -17.50
N PRO A 33 1.71 9.44 -16.53
CA PRO A 33 1.10 10.71 -16.11
C PRO A 33 2.00 11.54 -15.18
N PHE A 34 3.08 10.93 -14.67
CA PHE A 34 3.92 11.54 -13.65
C PHE A 34 5.28 11.98 -14.20
N ARG A 35 5.54 13.29 -14.17
CA ARG A 35 6.79 13.88 -14.65
C ARG A 35 8.02 13.52 -13.81
N ASP A 36 7.82 13.12 -12.55
CA ASP A 36 8.88 12.70 -11.63
C ASP A 36 9.20 11.20 -11.69
N VAL A 37 8.65 10.48 -12.68
CA VAL A 37 8.93 9.08 -12.96
C VAL A 37 9.65 8.94 -14.29
N PRO A 38 11.01 8.91 -14.29
CA PRO A 38 11.77 8.77 -15.54
C PRO A 38 11.53 7.41 -16.20
N ALA A 39 11.42 7.39 -17.53
CA ALA A 39 11.15 6.17 -18.31
C ALA A 39 12.17 5.03 -18.07
N GLY A 40 13.42 5.37 -17.76
CA GLY A 40 14.49 4.39 -17.48
C GLY A 40 14.57 3.94 -16.01
N ALA A 41 13.71 4.44 -15.13
CA ALA A 41 13.72 4.02 -13.73
C ALA A 41 13.21 2.59 -13.57
N TYR A 42 13.78 1.83 -12.62
CA TYR A 42 13.35 0.44 -12.34
C TYR A 42 11.87 0.33 -11.94
N TYR A 43 11.34 1.39 -11.38
CA TYR A 43 9.95 1.51 -10.93
C TYR A 43 8.99 2.09 -11.98
N ALA A 44 9.47 2.50 -13.15
CA ALA A 44 8.64 3.16 -14.15
C ALA A 44 7.47 2.26 -14.62
N GLN A 45 7.75 1.02 -15.02
CA GLN A 45 6.71 0.06 -15.40
C GLN A 45 5.80 -0.34 -14.24
N PRO A 46 6.32 -0.66 -13.03
CA PRO A 46 5.48 -0.87 -11.86
C PRO A 46 4.52 0.27 -11.54
N VAL A 47 5.00 1.51 -11.55
CA VAL A 47 4.17 2.69 -11.28
C VAL A 47 3.13 2.91 -12.36
N LEU A 48 3.52 2.76 -13.64
CA LEU A 48 2.61 2.89 -14.78
C LEU A 48 1.47 1.85 -14.69
N TRP A 49 1.82 0.59 -14.45
CA TRP A 49 0.83 -0.47 -14.26
C TRP A 49 -0.09 -0.17 -13.07
N ALA A 50 0.48 0.14 -11.91
CA ALA A 50 -0.29 0.36 -10.70
C ALA A 50 -1.25 1.56 -10.81
N TYR A 51 -0.86 2.59 -11.55
CA TYR A 51 -1.72 3.73 -11.85
C TYR A 51 -2.89 3.35 -12.76
N HIS A 52 -2.62 2.71 -13.90
CA HIS A 52 -3.67 2.31 -14.84
C HIS A 52 -4.60 1.23 -14.26
N ALA A 53 -4.10 0.39 -13.36
CA ALA A 53 -4.89 -0.60 -12.63
C ALA A 53 -5.70 0.00 -11.47
N GLY A 54 -5.54 1.30 -11.16
CA GLY A 54 -6.23 1.95 -10.05
C GLY A 54 -5.69 1.59 -8.65
N VAL A 55 -4.50 0.98 -8.58
CA VAL A 55 -3.87 0.57 -7.32
C VAL A 55 -3.18 1.73 -6.63
N VAL A 56 -2.57 2.65 -7.39
CA VAL A 56 -1.92 3.85 -6.86
C VAL A 56 -2.47 5.11 -7.51
N ASN A 57 -2.37 6.21 -6.78
CA ASN A 57 -2.60 7.57 -7.28
C ASN A 57 -1.31 8.39 -7.15
N GLY A 58 -1.25 9.53 -7.83
CA GLY A 58 -0.22 10.54 -7.57
C GLY A 58 -0.36 11.20 -6.21
N CYS A 59 0.67 11.91 -5.80
CA CYS A 59 0.63 12.82 -4.64
C CYS A 59 0.22 14.25 -5.05
N GLY A 60 0.18 14.54 -6.34
CA GLY A 60 -0.23 15.78 -6.96
C GLY A 60 -0.81 15.52 -8.35
N ALA A 61 -1.07 16.58 -9.10
CA ALA A 61 -1.71 16.48 -10.40
C ALA A 61 -0.89 15.67 -11.43
N ASP A 62 0.43 15.81 -11.38
CA ASP A 62 1.38 15.23 -12.34
C ASP A 62 2.64 14.65 -11.67
N THR A 63 2.56 14.36 -10.37
CA THR A 63 3.67 13.84 -9.58
C THR A 63 3.27 12.58 -8.81
N PHE A 64 4.17 11.59 -8.78
CA PHE A 64 4.02 10.36 -8.02
C PHE A 64 4.66 10.44 -6.64
N CYS A 65 5.62 11.34 -6.44
CA CYS A 65 6.44 11.46 -5.24
C CYS A 65 7.18 10.15 -4.91
N HIS A 66 7.89 9.61 -5.90
CA HIS A 66 8.49 8.28 -5.87
C HIS A 66 9.40 8.02 -4.66
N THR A 67 10.13 9.03 -4.17
CA THR A 67 11.04 8.94 -3.01
C THR A 67 10.37 9.24 -1.67
N GLN A 68 9.09 9.60 -1.66
CA GLN A 68 8.39 9.88 -0.42
C GLN A 68 8.21 8.60 0.39
N ALA A 69 8.61 8.65 1.67
CA ALA A 69 8.34 7.57 2.61
C ALA A 69 6.84 7.31 2.70
N ILE A 70 6.46 6.02 2.65
CA ILE A 70 5.05 5.65 2.70
C ILE A 70 4.54 5.62 4.14
N SER A 71 3.31 6.11 4.35
CA SER A 71 2.62 5.96 5.63
C SER A 71 2.00 4.56 5.76
N ARG A 72 1.71 4.14 7.01
CA ARG A 72 1.01 2.87 7.26
C ARG A 72 -0.34 2.82 6.60
N GLN A 73 -1.12 3.91 6.64
CA GLN A 73 -2.41 3.96 5.98
C GLN A 73 -2.28 3.88 4.45
N ASP A 74 -1.32 4.56 3.83
CA ASP A 74 -1.16 4.55 2.38
C ASP A 74 -0.69 3.19 1.86
N LEU A 75 0.22 2.51 2.58
CA LEU A 75 0.59 1.13 2.29
C LEU A 75 -0.64 0.22 2.31
N THR A 76 -1.46 0.34 3.35
CA THR A 76 -2.67 -0.48 3.50
C THR A 76 -3.69 -0.18 2.40
N VAL A 77 -3.85 1.10 2.00
CA VAL A 77 -4.73 1.50 0.88
C VAL A 77 -4.28 0.87 -0.43
N ILE A 78 -2.98 0.86 -0.72
CA ILE A 78 -2.43 0.24 -1.93
C ILE A 78 -2.72 -1.26 -1.94
N LEU A 79 -2.51 -1.96 -0.83
CA LEU A 79 -2.80 -3.39 -0.74
C LEU A 79 -4.30 -3.70 -0.86
N TYR A 80 -5.15 -2.89 -0.24
CA TYR A 80 -6.59 -3.04 -0.34
C TYR A 80 -7.10 -2.85 -1.77
N ARG A 81 -6.63 -1.83 -2.46
CA ARG A 81 -6.98 -1.60 -3.87
C ARG A 81 -6.52 -2.75 -4.76
N TYR A 82 -5.33 -3.27 -4.51
CA TYR A 82 -4.87 -4.47 -5.22
C TYR A 82 -5.74 -5.69 -4.88
N ALA A 83 -6.12 -5.89 -3.63
CA ALA A 83 -7.00 -6.97 -3.20
C ALA A 83 -8.38 -6.89 -3.87
N CYS A 84 -8.95 -5.70 -4.01
CA CYS A 84 -10.19 -5.47 -4.76
C CYS A 84 -10.01 -5.81 -6.26
N LEU A 85 -8.92 -5.36 -6.87
CA LEU A 85 -8.60 -5.66 -8.27
C LEU A 85 -8.47 -7.18 -8.52
N ALA A 86 -7.86 -7.90 -7.58
CA ALA A 86 -7.67 -9.35 -7.64
C ALA A 86 -8.93 -10.15 -7.24
N GLY A 87 -10.04 -9.49 -6.88
CA GLY A 87 -11.26 -10.16 -6.42
C GLY A 87 -11.14 -10.83 -5.05
N ILE A 88 -10.15 -10.41 -4.24
CA ILE A 88 -9.89 -10.94 -2.90
C ILE A 88 -10.69 -10.18 -1.83
N ALA A 89 -10.90 -8.89 -2.02
CA ALA A 89 -11.60 -8.02 -1.10
C ALA A 89 -12.82 -7.38 -1.76
N ASP A 90 -13.90 -7.22 -0.98
CA ASP A 90 -15.05 -6.44 -1.38
C ASP A 90 -14.86 -4.95 -1.06
N ALA A 91 -15.50 -4.09 -1.86
CA ALA A 91 -15.41 -2.64 -1.67
C ALA A 91 -16.16 -2.14 -0.40
N ALA A 92 -17.10 -2.90 0.10
CA ALA A 92 -17.89 -2.54 1.28
C ALA A 92 -17.31 -3.20 2.54
N GLN A 93 -16.65 -2.42 3.39
CA GLN A 93 -16.10 -2.87 4.66
C GLN A 93 -16.81 -2.14 5.82
N SER A 94 -17.02 -2.86 6.94
CA SER A 94 -17.50 -2.25 8.16
C SER A 94 -16.38 -1.52 8.87
N GLU A 95 -16.51 -0.20 9.03
CA GLU A 95 -15.50 0.61 9.73
C GLU A 95 -15.56 0.49 11.25
N ASN A 96 -16.54 -0.22 11.80
CA ASN A 96 -16.75 -0.35 13.25
C ASN A 96 -15.57 -1.00 13.96
N VAL A 97 -14.81 -1.87 13.27
CA VAL A 97 -13.62 -2.51 13.83
C VAL A 97 -12.54 -1.50 14.23
N LEU A 98 -12.50 -0.32 13.61
CA LEU A 98 -11.53 0.73 13.92
C LEU A 98 -11.81 1.39 15.27
N SER A 99 -13.04 1.36 15.77
CA SER A 99 -13.39 1.98 17.06
C SER A 99 -12.66 1.39 18.27
N GLY A 100 -12.08 0.21 18.12
CA GLY A 100 -11.22 -0.41 19.14
C GLY A 100 -9.83 0.20 19.29
N PHE A 101 -9.43 1.10 18.38
CA PHE A 101 -8.12 1.72 18.41
C PHE A 101 -8.17 3.15 18.96
N ALA A 102 -7.19 3.49 19.81
CA ALA A 102 -7.13 4.78 20.47
C ALA A 102 -6.95 5.97 19.53
N ASP A 103 -6.44 5.72 18.33
CA ASP A 103 -6.15 6.72 17.29
C ASP A 103 -6.99 6.53 16.01
N ALA A 104 -8.15 5.90 16.13
CA ALA A 104 -9.07 5.71 15.00
C ALA A 104 -9.45 7.02 14.28
N ASP A 105 -9.52 8.13 15.02
CA ASP A 105 -9.83 9.46 14.47
C ASP A 105 -8.68 10.06 13.65
N ALA A 106 -7.47 9.54 13.79
CA ALA A 106 -6.31 9.95 12.99
C ALA A 106 -6.29 9.30 11.59
N VAL A 107 -7.13 8.28 11.35
CA VAL A 107 -7.27 7.63 10.05
C VAL A 107 -7.95 8.60 9.08
N SER A 108 -7.33 8.82 7.93
CA SER A 108 -7.92 9.64 6.86
C SER A 108 -9.14 8.95 6.26
N ASP A 109 -10.15 9.72 5.86
CA ASP A 109 -11.41 9.17 5.35
C ASP A 109 -11.21 8.19 4.19
N TYR A 110 -10.30 8.51 3.25
CA TYR A 110 -9.99 7.63 2.12
C TYR A 110 -9.37 6.28 2.52
N ALA A 111 -8.82 6.18 3.72
CA ALA A 111 -8.10 5.00 4.20
C ALA A 111 -8.94 4.12 5.14
N ARG A 112 -10.09 4.60 5.61
CA ARG A 112 -10.89 3.91 6.63
C ARG A 112 -11.31 2.50 6.20
N ALA A 113 -11.88 2.36 5.02
CA ALA A 113 -12.30 1.06 4.50
C ALA A 113 -11.11 0.08 4.34
N ALA A 114 -9.97 0.58 3.87
CA ALA A 114 -8.76 -0.23 3.70
C ALA A 114 -8.21 -0.72 5.04
N LEU A 115 -8.14 0.17 6.05
CA LEU A 115 -7.66 -0.20 7.37
C LEU A 115 -8.62 -1.16 8.07
N ALA A 116 -9.94 -0.94 7.96
CA ALA A 116 -10.93 -1.86 8.50
C ALA A 116 -10.79 -3.27 7.91
N TRP A 117 -10.67 -3.36 6.58
CA TRP A 117 -10.41 -4.62 5.89
C TRP A 117 -9.14 -5.30 6.39
N ALA A 118 -8.04 -4.56 6.50
CA ALA A 118 -6.76 -5.12 6.91
C ALA A 118 -6.78 -5.62 8.37
N VAL A 119 -7.49 -4.93 9.26
CA VAL A 119 -7.65 -5.34 10.67
C VAL A 119 -8.54 -6.59 10.75
N GLU A 120 -9.69 -6.59 10.08
CA GLU A 120 -10.62 -7.74 10.07
C GLU A 120 -9.98 -9.01 9.53
N ASN A 121 -9.10 -8.88 8.55
CA ASN A 121 -8.40 -10.01 7.93
C ASN A 121 -7.05 -10.35 8.58
N GLY A 122 -6.69 -9.73 9.71
CA GLY A 122 -5.46 -10.04 10.41
C GLY A 122 -4.18 -9.66 9.64
N ILE A 123 -4.27 -8.70 8.73
CA ILE A 123 -3.14 -8.17 7.96
C ILE A 123 -2.47 -7.04 8.73
N LEU A 124 -3.27 -6.15 9.33
CA LEU A 124 -2.82 -5.04 10.14
C LEU A 124 -3.19 -5.27 11.61
N TYR A 125 -2.22 -5.10 12.49
CA TYR A 125 -2.42 -5.11 13.94
C TYR A 125 -2.05 -3.75 14.52
N GLY A 126 -2.71 -3.37 15.63
CA GLY A 126 -2.26 -2.26 16.46
C GLY A 126 -1.04 -2.64 17.29
N GLY A 127 -0.35 -1.63 17.79
CA GLY A 127 0.71 -1.80 18.79
C GLY A 127 0.15 -2.20 20.17
N ASP A 128 1.04 -2.42 21.14
CA ASP A 128 0.69 -2.77 22.52
C ASP A 128 -0.16 -1.69 23.22
N ASP A 129 -0.12 -0.46 22.70
CA ASP A 129 -0.90 0.70 23.16
C ASP A 129 -2.27 0.82 22.47
N HIS A 130 -2.71 -0.20 21.71
CA HIS A 130 -3.93 -0.20 20.91
C HIS A 130 -4.01 0.95 19.89
N ARG A 131 -2.87 1.29 19.27
CA ARG A 131 -2.78 2.30 18.22
C ARG A 131 -2.37 1.67 16.89
N ILE A 132 -2.94 2.20 15.81
CA ILE A 132 -2.57 1.83 14.42
C ILE A 132 -1.41 2.68 13.93
N ASP A 133 -1.31 3.93 14.41
CA ASP A 133 -0.40 4.98 13.91
C ASP A 133 -0.53 5.15 12.38
N PRO A 134 -1.72 5.52 11.87
CA PRO A 134 -2.03 5.45 10.44
C PRO A 134 -1.16 6.37 9.59
N ARG A 135 -0.77 7.53 10.14
CA ARG A 135 0.05 8.53 9.45
C ARG A 135 1.54 8.37 9.69
N GLY A 136 1.92 7.47 10.59
CA GLY A 136 3.32 7.13 10.85
C GLY A 136 3.95 6.47 9.63
N THR A 137 5.24 6.72 9.45
CA THR A 137 6.03 6.11 8.37
C THR A 137 6.17 4.60 8.60
N ALA A 138 5.87 3.81 7.58
CA ALA A 138 6.07 2.37 7.62
C ALA A 138 7.55 2.03 7.39
N THR A 139 8.15 1.33 8.33
CA THR A 139 9.51 0.79 8.20
C THR A 139 9.54 -0.43 7.28
N ARG A 140 10.72 -0.81 6.80
CA ARG A 140 10.90 -2.02 5.97
C ARG A 140 10.45 -3.28 6.70
N ALA A 141 10.70 -3.38 8.01
CA ALA A 141 10.28 -4.51 8.82
C ALA A 141 8.75 -4.58 8.93
N GLU A 142 8.09 -3.45 9.20
CA GLU A 142 6.63 -3.37 9.27
C GLU A 142 5.97 -3.67 7.93
N CYS A 143 6.52 -3.12 6.84
CA CYS A 143 6.04 -3.42 5.49
C CYS A 143 6.19 -4.91 5.17
N ALA A 144 7.34 -5.51 5.49
CA ALA A 144 7.58 -6.93 5.26
C ALA A 144 6.60 -7.81 6.04
N ALA A 145 6.32 -7.49 7.30
CA ALA A 145 5.37 -8.23 8.12
C ALA A 145 3.94 -8.14 7.55
N LEU A 146 3.50 -6.95 7.15
CA LEU A 146 2.18 -6.71 6.58
C LEU A 146 2.02 -7.41 5.23
N LEU A 147 3.02 -7.27 4.35
CA LEU A 147 3.06 -7.94 3.05
C LEU A 147 3.10 -9.46 3.19
N TRP A 148 3.88 -10.00 4.13
CA TRP A 148 3.94 -11.43 4.37
C TRP A 148 2.59 -11.99 4.81
N ARG A 149 1.90 -11.33 5.74
CA ARG A 149 0.55 -11.73 6.19
C ARG A 149 -0.43 -11.71 5.02
N PHE A 150 -0.40 -10.66 4.20
CA PHE A 150 -1.23 -10.53 3.01
C PHE A 150 -0.99 -11.67 2.02
N VAL A 151 0.26 -11.89 1.61
CA VAL A 151 0.61 -12.93 0.63
C VAL A 151 0.30 -14.32 1.16
N SER A 152 0.63 -14.60 2.44
CA SER A 152 0.39 -15.91 3.06
C SER A 152 -1.09 -16.24 3.18
N GLN A 153 -1.92 -15.26 3.52
CA GLN A 153 -3.36 -15.47 3.68
C GLN A 153 -4.06 -15.79 2.38
N TYR A 154 -3.63 -15.17 1.29
CA TYR A 154 -4.29 -15.31 -0.01
C TYR A 154 -3.52 -16.20 -0.99
N SER A 155 -2.45 -16.87 -0.54
CA SER A 155 -1.62 -17.77 -1.37
C SER A 155 -1.14 -17.12 -2.67
N LEU A 156 -0.72 -15.87 -2.59
CA LEU A 156 -0.26 -15.06 -3.73
C LEU A 156 1.25 -15.20 -3.98
N ALA A 157 1.81 -16.34 -3.69
CA ALA A 157 3.24 -16.59 -3.90
C ALA A 157 3.53 -17.08 -5.31
#